data_b8de6bbb6e14cfe2aa7c16f0f401b86b
#
_entry.id   b8de6bbb6e14cfe2aa7c16f0f401b86b
#
_cell.length_a   1.000
_cell.length_b   1.000
_cell.length_c   1.000
_cell.angle_alpha   90.00
_cell.angle_beta   90.00
_cell.angle_gamma   90.00
#
_symmetry.space_group_name_H-M   'P 1'
#
loop_
_entity.id
_entity.type
_entity.pdbx_description
1 polymer ?
#
loop_
_entity_poly.entity_id
_entity_poly.type
_entity_poly.pdbx_seq_one_letter_code
_entity_poly.pdbx_strand_id
1 'polypeptide(L)'
;QPLIEQVAVAQVVLNRVYSERYPNTVCDVVYENHYPNQLHKCQFSFMCDGLKETITDADAWLESNQVASLVLQPSFPDLVDGSVNYHADYVRPDWSSKLNKVAQIGRHVFYR
;
A
#
# COMPACT_ATOMS: atom_id res chain seq x y z
N GLN A 1 -3.92 -12.21 1.73
CA GLN A 1 -4.92 -11.14 1.93
C GLN A 1 -6.10 -11.31 0.99
N PRO A 2 -7.31 -11.00 1.45
CA PRO A 2 -8.47 -10.95 0.56
C PRO A 2 -8.25 -9.98 -0.60
N LEU A 3 -8.88 -10.27 -1.74
CA LEU A 3 -8.69 -9.49 -2.96
C LEU A 3 -9.01 -8.01 -2.77
N ILE A 4 -10.09 -7.70 -2.06
CA ILE A 4 -10.50 -6.31 -1.84
C ILE A 4 -9.46 -5.52 -1.04
N GLU A 5 -8.77 -6.16 -0.10
CA GLU A 5 -7.70 -5.52 0.67
C GLU A 5 -6.47 -5.28 -0.20
N GLN A 6 -6.15 -6.21 -1.08
CA GLN A 6 -5.05 -6.01 -2.03
C GLN A 6 -5.34 -4.83 -2.96
N VAL A 7 -6.57 -4.73 -3.44
CA VAL A 7 -6.99 -3.59 -4.27
C VAL A 7 -6.83 -2.28 -3.50
N ALA A 8 -7.29 -2.24 -2.24
CA ALA A 8 -7.21 -1.03 -1.43
C ALA A 8 -5.76 -0.59 -1.18
N VAL A 9 -4.87 -1.52 -0.86
CA VAL A 9 -3.45 -1.20 -0.65
C VAL A 9 -2.80 -0.72 -1.95
N ALA A 10 -3.12 -1.36 -3.08
CA ALA A 10 -2.62 -0.91 -4.38
C ALA A 10 -3.07 0.52 -4.69
N GLN A 11 -4.29 0.88 -4.32
CA GLN A 11 -4.80 2.23 -4.51
C GLN A 11 -4.06 3.26 -3.65
N VAL A 12 -3.64 2.89 -2.44
CA VAL A 12 -2.77 3.77 -1.63
C VAL A 12 -1.47 4.06 -2.37
N VAL A 13 -0.85 3.04 -2.97
CA VAL A 13 0.37 3.23 -3.76
C VAL A 13 0.13 4.23 -4.91
N LEU A 14 -0.95 4.05 -5.67
CA LEU A 14 -1.27 4.95 -6.78
C LEU A 14 -1.58 6.37 -6.28
N ASN A 15 -2.29 6.51 -5.17
CA ASN A 15 -2.58 7.81 -4.59
C ASN A 15 -1.29 8.54 -4.18
N ARG A 16 -0.31 7.80 -3.66
CA ARG A 16 1.00 8.37 -3.35
C ARG A 16 1.71 8.85 -4.62
N VAL A 17 1.66 8.07 -5.70
CA VAL A 17 2.26 8.46 -6.98
C VAL A 17 1.71 9.81 -7.46
N TYR A 18 0.42 10.04 -7.26
CA TYR A 18 -0.24 11.29 -7.68
C TYR A 18 -0.10 12.42 -6.65
N SER A 19 0.45 12.15 -5.49
CA SER A 19 0.66 13.17 -4.44
C SER A 19 2.04 13.80 -4.59
N GLU A 20 2.12 15.12 -4.46
CA GLU A 20 3.39 15.84 -4.53
C GLU A 20 4.34 15.51 -3.38
N ARG A 21 3.83 14.91 -2.30
CA ARG A 21 4.62 14.58 -1.10
C ARG A 21 5.36 13.26 -1.20
N TYR A 22 5.15 12.50 -2.26
CA TYR A 22 5.73 11.17 -2.44
C TYR A 22 6.43 11.10 -3.79
N PRO A 23 7.29 10.09 -4.01
CA PRO A 23 7.87 9.83 -5.32
C PRO A 23 6.78 9.67 -6.38
N ASN A 24 7.10 9.95 -7.63
CA ASN A 24 6.12 10.01 -8.71
C ASN A 24 6.07 8.75 -9.58
N THR A 25 6.66 7.66 -9.14
CA THR A 25 6.55 6.35 -9.80
C THR A 25 6.17 5.29 -8.79
N VAL A 26 5.51 4.23 -9.27
CA VAL A 26 5.10 3.11 -8.41
C VAL A 26 6.31 2.47 -7.74
N CYS A 27 7.36 2.17 -8.50
CA CYS A 27 8.54 1.53 -7.93
C CYS A 27 9.20 2.40 -6.85
N ASP A 28 9.32 3.69 -7.09
CA ASP A 28 9.94 4.59 -6.12
C ASP A 28 9.10 4.73 -4.85
N VAL A 29 7.77 4.71 -4.97
CA VAL A 29 6.88 4.71 -3.80
C VAL A 29 7.07 3.43 -2.99
N VAL A 30 7.06 2.27 -3.65
CA VAL A 30 7.16 0.97 -2.99
C VAL A 30 8.52 0.79 -2.30
N TYR A 31 9.59 1.26 -2.95
CA TYR A 31 10.95 1.14 -2.43
C TYR A 31 11.36 2.28 -1.51
N GLU A 32 10.47 3.25 -1.26
CA GLU A 32 10.77 4.37 -0.38
C GLU A 32 11.13 3.88 1.03
N ASN A 33 12.26 4.36 1.54
CA ASN A 33 12.73 4.02 2.87
C ASN A 33 13.41 5.24 3.50
N HIS A 34 12.73 5.86 4.46
CA HIS A 34 13.25 7.01 5.21
C HIS A 34 14.35 6.62 6.19
N TYR A 35 14.55 5.32 6.44
CA TYR A 35 15.51 4.82 7.42
C TYR A 35 16.36 3.71 6.79
N PRO A 36 17.23 4.03 5.82
CA PRO A 36 17.93 3.01 5.01
C PRO A 36 18.81 2.06 5.81
N ASN A 37 19.21 2.43 7.04
CA ASN A 37 20.03 1.59 7.91
C ASN A 37 19.20 0.79 8.92
N GLN A 38 17.89 0.81 8.84
CA GLN A 38 16.98 0.14 9.77
C GLN A 38 15.98 -0.73 8.98
N LEU A 39 16.29 -2.01 8.85
CA LEU A 39 15.58 -2.92 7.97
C LEU A 39 14.07 -3.04 8.24
N HIS A 40 13.61 -2.77 9.47
CA HIS A 40 12.20 -2.91 9.83
C HIS A 40 11.42 -1.59 9.79
N LYS A 41 11.98 -0.54 9.18
CA LYS A 41 11.33 0.79 9.12
C LYS A 41 11.02 1.26 7.71
N CYS A 42 10.95 0.36 6.75
CA CYS A 42 10.51 0.69 5.40
C CYS A 42 9.02 1.00 5.36
N GLN A 43 8.59 1.80 4.38
CA GLN A 43 7.17 2.10 4.14
C GLN A 43 6.34 0.84 3.93
N PHE A 44 6.92 -0.13 3.21
CA PHE A 44 6.32 -1.46 3.03
C PHE A 44 7.27 -2.48 3.63
N SER A 45 6.80 -3.21 4.65
CA SER A 45 7.64 -4.09 5.46
C SER A 45 8.38 -5.15 4.65
N PHE A 46 7.79 -5.64 3.55
CA PHE A 46 8.44 -6.67 2.74
C PHE A 46 9.74 -6.19 2.10
N MET A 47 9.95 -4.88 1.97
CA MET A 47 11.19 -4.31 1.42
C MET A 47 12.34 -4.35 2.41
N CYS A 48 12.04 -4.57 3.69
CA CYS A 48 13.02 -4.52 4.77
C CYS A 48 13.06 -5.80 5.60
N ASP A 49 12.45 -6.88 5.13
CA ASP A 49 12.41 -8.14 5.88
C ASP A 49 13.67 -9.00 5.67
N GLY A 50 14.58 -8.56 4.81
CA GLY A 50 15.81 -9.28 4.51
C GLY A 50 15.63 -10.48 3.57
N LEU A 51 14.41 -10.71 3.09
CA LEU A 51 14.10 -11.81 2.18
C LEU A 51 14.23 -11.36 0.73
N LYS A 52 14.50 -12.32 -0.16
CA LYS A 52 14.57 -12.03 -1.59
C LYS A 52 13.16 -11.85 -2.15
N GLU A 53 13.00 -10.84 -3.03
CA GLU A 53 11.75 -10.61 -3.75
C GLU A 53 11.63 -11.59 -4.91
N THR A 54 11.58 -12.90 -4.60
CA THR A 54 11.48 -13.96 -5.59
C THR A 54 10.06 -14.44 -5.70
N ILE A 55 9.56 -14.57 -6.93
CA ILE A 55 8.22 -15.06 -7.19
C ILE A 55 8.22 -16.58 -7.07
N THR A 56 7.68 -17.10 -5.96
CA THR A 56 7.64 -18.54 -5.67
C THR A 56 6.23 -19.11 -5.65
N ASP A 57 5.20 -18.25 -5.65
CA ASP A 57 3.79 -18.65 -5.62
C ASP A 57 3.13 -18.14 -6.90
N ALA A 58 2.85 -19.06 -7.84
CA ALA A 58 2.27 -18.72 -9.13
C ALA A 58 0.84 -18.16 -9.00
N ASP A 59 0.05 -18.70 -8.06
CA ASP A 59 -1.33 -18.22 -7.84
C ASP A 59 -1.34 -16.82 -7.28
N ALA A 60 -0.49 -16.52 -6.30
CA ALA A 60 -0.37 -15.20 -5.75
C ALA A 60 0.13 -14.20 -6.79
N TRP A 61 1.05 -14.61 -7.65
CA TRP A 61 1.54 -13.80 -8.76
C TRP A 61 0.43 -13.44 -9.74
N LEU A 62 -0.38 -14.44 -10.13
CA LEU A 62 -1.51 -14.22 -11.01
C LEU A 62 -2.53 -13.27 -10.40
N GLU A 63 -2.85 -13.45 -9.12
CA GLU A 63 -3.79 -12.59 -8.41
C GLU A 63 -3.27 -11.15 -8.34
N SER A 64 -1.98 -10.95 -8.07
CA SER A 64 -1.36 -9.63 -8.06
C SER A 64 -1.47 -8.93 -9.40
N ASN A 65 -1.28 -9.67 -10.51
CA ASN A 65 -1.47 -9.12 -11.85
C ASN A 65 -2.91 -8.70 -12.11
N GLN A 66 -3.88 -9.47 -11.61
CA GLN A 66 -5.29 -9.12 -11.73
C GLN A 66 -5.61 -7.85 -10.96
N VAL A 67 -5.10 -7.71 -9.74
CA VAL A 67 -5.26 -6.48 -8.93
C VAL A 67 -4.68 -5.28 -9.68
N ALA A 68 -3.46 -5.40 -10.18
CA ALA A 68 -2.82 -4.32 -10.91
C ALA A 68 -3.64 -3.92 -12.15
N SER A 69 -4.14 -4.89 -12.89
CA SER A 69 -4.98 -4.62 -14.07
C SER A 69 -6.25 -3.86 -13.72
N LEU A 70 -6.86 -4.19 -12.59
CA LEU A 70 -8.07 -3.50 -12.13
C LEU A 70 -7.79 -2.05 -11.75
N VAL A 71 -6.83 -1.82 -10.85
CA VAL A 71 -6.61 -0.50 -10.26
C VAL A 71 -6.01 0.49 -11.26
N LEU A 72 -5.35 0.01 -12.31
CA LEU A 72 -4.78 0.86 -13.34
C LEU A 72 -5.80 1.32 -14.38
N GLN A 73 -7.01 0.78 -14.37
CA GLN A 73 -8.06 1.25 -15.27
C GLN A 73 -8.54 2.64 -14.84
N PRO A 74 -8.59 3.61 -15.76
CA PRO A 74 -8.99 4.98 -15.41
C PRO A 74 -10.40 5.10 -14.80
N SER A 75 -11.29 4.18 -15.15
CA SER A 75 -12.67 4.19 -14.66
C SER A 75 -12.87 3.43 -13.35
N PHE A 76 -11.85 2.76 -12.83
CA PHE A 76 -11.98 2.01 -11.59
C PHE A 76 -12.08 2.96 -10.41
N PRO A 77 -13.11 2.84 -9.55
CA PRO A 77 -13.31 3.79 -8.45
C PRO A 77 -12.24 3.66 -7.38
N ASP A 78 -11.88 4.78 -6.76
CA ASP A 78 -10.96 4.78 -5.62
C ASP A 78 -11.73 4.40 -4.35
N LEU A 79 -11.55 3.16 -3.91
CA LEU A 79 -12.24 2.62 -2.73
C LEU A 79 -11.75 3.23 -1.43
N VAL A 80 -10.60 3.88 -1.44
CA VAL A 80 -9.97 4.45 -0.24
C VAL A 80 -9.96 5.98 -0.24
N ASP A 81 -10.72 6.59 -1.15
CA ASP A 81 -10.99 8.03 -1.19
C ASP A 81 -9.74 8.90 -1.00
N GLY A 82 -8.74 8.67 -1.83
CA GLY A 82 -7.51 9.46 -1.84
C GLY A 82 -6.55 9.15 -0.71
N SER A 83 -6.77 8.09 0.06
CA SER A 83 -5.90 7.73 1.18
C SER A 83 -4.46 7.49 0.73
N VAL A 84 -3.52 7.99 1.52
CA VAL A 84 -2.08 7.79 1.31
C VAL A 84 -1.41 7.11 2.50
N ASN A 85 -2.15 6.82 3.56
CA ASN A 85 -1.67 6.13 4.76
C ASN A 85 -2.65 5.05 5.17
N TYR A 86 -2.11 3.95 5.70
CA TYR A 86 -2.96 2.88 6.23
C TYR A 86 -2.19 2.11 7.31
N HIS A 87 -2.93 1.39 8.13
CA HIS A 87 -2.36 0.44 9.08
C HIS A 87 -3.30 -0.75 9.26
N ALA A 88 -2.77 -1.85 9.77
CA ALA A 88 -3.60 -2.99 10.16
C ALA A 88 -4.43 -2.63 11.39
N ASP A 89 -5.63 -3.22 11.51
CA ASP A 89 -6.58 -2.87 12.56
C ASP A 89 -6.11 -3.23 13.97
N TYR A 90 -5.09 -4.08 14.09
CA TYR A 90 -4.55 -4.50 15.39
C TYR A 90 -3.38 -3.64 15.87
N VAL A 91 -3.01 -2.58 15.14
CA VAL A 91 -1.98 -1.63 15.56
C VAL A 91 -2.60 -0.23 15.66
N ARG A 92 -1.97 0.64 16.46
CA ARG A 92 -2.40 2.03 16.65
C ARG A 92 -1.19 2.95 16.52
N PRO A 93 -0.77 3.29 15.30
CA PRO A 93 0.34 4.23 15.12
C PRO A 93 -0.01 5.60 15.69
N ASP A 94 0.99 6.29 16.21
CA ASP A 94 0.79 7.63 16.79
C ASP A 94 0.17 8.61 15.80
N TRP A 95 0.54 8.52 14.52
CA TRP A 95 0.00 9.40 13.49
C TRP A 95 -1.48 9.17 13.21
N SER A 96 -2.05 8.02 13.57
CA SER A 96 -3.44 7.70 13.22
C SER A 96 -4.45 8.63 13.89
N SER A 97 -4.11 9.20 15.06
CA SER A 97 -5.00 10.17 15.73
C SER A 97 -4.92 11.57 15.12
N LYS A 98 -3.93 11.81 14.26
CA LYS A 98 -3.70 13.13 13.65
C LYS A 98 -4.21 13.23 12.22
N LEU A 99 -4.65 12.13 11.62
CA LEU A 99 -5.13 12.09 10.25
C LEU A 99 -6.61 11.73 10.22
N ASN A 100 -7.25 12.03 9.09
CA ASN A 100 -8.66 11.74 8.90
C ASN A 100 -8.83 10.31 8.40
N LYS A 101 -9.53 9.48 9.19
CA LYS A 101 -9.92 8.15 8.76
C LYS A 101 -10.99 8.28 7.68
N VAL A 102 -10.77 7.64 6.53
CA VAL A 102 -11.71 7.70 5.41
C VAL A 102 -12.33 6.36 5.05
N ALA A 103 -11.68 5.24 5.41
CA ALA A 103 -12.22 3.92 5.11
C ALA A 103 -11.63 2.86 6.01
N GLN A 104 -12.37 1.77 6.17
CA GLN A 104 -11.83 0.52 6.70
C GLN A 104 -12.26 -0.59 5.76
N ILE A 105 -11.31 -1.34 5.25
CA ILE A 105 -11.55 -2.43 4.32
C ILE A 105 -10.86 -3.67 4.88
N GLY A 106 -11.66 -4.66 5.25
CA GLY A 106 -11.16 -5.84 5.92
C GLY A 106 -10.43 -5.47 7.19
N ARG A 107 -9.18 -5.86 7.28
CA ARG A 107 -8.35 -5.62 8.46
C ARG A 107 -7.41 -4.41 8.31
N HIS A 108 -7.69 -3.53 7.38
CA HIS A 108 -6.88 -2.34 7.14
C HIS A 108 -7.72 -1.07 7.29
N VAL A 109 -7.13 -0.07 7.93
CA VAL A 109 -7.74 1.25 8.16
C VAL A 109 -6.97 2.28 7.35
N PHE A 110 -7.69 3.12 6.60
CA PHE A 110 -7.11 4.04 5.61
C PHE A 110 -7.36 5.49 6.00
N TYR A 111 -6.34 6.33 5.80
CA TYR A 111 -6.33 7.73 6.22
C TYR A 111 -5.89 8.65 5.10
N ARG A 112 -6.46 9.83 5.12
CA ARG A 112 -6.09 10.88 4.21
C ARG A 112 -5.44 12.06 4.92
#